data_93f1570154a2ac45b777e49331b676db
#
_entry.id   93f1570154a2ac45b777e49331b676db
#
_cell.length_a   1.000
_cell.length_b   1.000
_cell.length_c   1.000
_cell.angle_alpha   90.00
_cell.angle_beta   90.00
_cell.angle_gamma   90.00
#
_symmetry.space_group_name_H-M   'P 1'
#
loop_
_entity.id
_entity.type
_entity.pdbx_description
1 polymer ?
#
loop_
_entity_poly.entity_id
_entity_poly.type
_entity_poly.pdbx_seq_one_letter_code
_entity_poly.pdbx_strand_id
1 'polypeptide(L)'
;MTNKKLEEIKKILSSIKLKSRSNNIVDSKMISGLELKNNSITFVLELSSEELESSDPIKKTIEEKLLTIPQIEKVSIVITSHHKKTDKNLKNNYTLSPATNIIAIASGKGGVGKSTTAINLALSLMKLDFKVGILDADIYGPSLPKLTGINIKPKNNGKKIIPHNAFGLQAMSIGFLIPEDKPTIWRGPLVMSAIEQLLRDVDWQDLDILIIDMPPGTGDVHLTLSQKVQLTGAIIISTPQDLSLIDARKGLNMFKKVSVPILGIIENMSYFLCEKCETKHKIFGNGGAKSEAKKLGVPFLSEIPLDILLRSSADEGKPIVLQEPNHLISKKYLQIARLISNKLKQ
;
A
#
# COMPACT_ATOMS: atom_id res chain seq x y z
N MET A 1 -16.77 9.73 -40.67
CA MET A 1 -15.82 10.88 -40.69
C MET A 1 -14.68 10.73 -39.68
N THR A 2 -14.87 10.18 -38.52
CA THR A 2 -13.86 10.06 -37.42
C THR A 2 -12.68 9.13 -37.75
N ASN A 3 -12.90 8.00 -38.44
CA ASN A 3 -11.83 7.04 -38.77
C ASN A 3 -10.81 7.59 -39.79
N LYS A 4 -11.25 8.38 -40.78
CA LYS A 4 -10.36 8.95 -41.80
C LYS A 4 -9.41 10.01 -41.21
N LYS A 5 -9.91 10.80 -40.25
CA LYS A 5 -9.09 11.78 -39.51
C LYS A 5 -8.09 11.10 -38.57
N LEU A 6 -8.47 10.00 -37.93
CA LEU A 6 -7.55 9.24 -37.06
C LEU A 6 -6.41 8.61 -37.86
N GLU A 7 -6.64 8.17 -39.08
CA GLU A 7 -5.60 7.69 -39.99
C GLU A 7 -4.64 8.84 -40.41
N GLU A 8 -5.19 10.01 -40.72
CA GLU A 8 -4.40 11.19 -41.06
C GLU A 8 -3.48 11.65 -39.86
N ILE A 9 -4.05 11.66 -38.66
CA ILE A 9 -3.28 11.94 -37.43
C ILE A 9 -2.15 10.91 -37.26
N LYS A 10 -2.44 9.62 -37.41
CA LYS A 10 -1.42 8.56 -37.31
C LYS A 10 -0.34 8.70 -38.38
N LYS A 11 -0.69 9.10 -39.60
CA LYS A 11 0.26 9.33 -40.70
C LYS A 11 1.21 10.48 -40.38
N ILE A 12 0.70 11.58 -39.83
CA ILE A 12 1.54 12.70 -39.39
C ILE A 12 2.45 12.27 -38.24
N LEU A 13 1.92 11.59 -37.24
CA LEU A 13 2.72 11.08 -36.13
C LEU A 13 3.81 10.09 -36.57
N SER A 14 3.55 9.27 -37.60
CA SER A 14 4.53 8.37 -38.21
C SER A 14 5.64 9.10 -38.98
N SER A 15 5.44 10.37 -39.34
CA SER A 15 6.50 11.20 -39.96
C SER A 15 7.50 11.77 -38.96
N ILE A 16 7.25 11.62 -37.65
CA ILE A 16 8.07 12.21 -36.60
C ILE A 16 9.07 11.18 -36.08
N LYS A 17 10.35 11.49 -36.21
CA LYS A 17 11.47 10.68 -35.70
C LYS A 17 12.23 11.49 -34.65
N LEU A 18 12.60 10.82 -33.55
CA LEU A 18 13.49 11.39 -32.56
C LEU A 18 14.96 11.17 -32.99
N LYS A 19 15.82 12.12 -32.70
CA LYS A 19 17.27 12.01 -33.02
C LYS A 19 17.94 10.81 -32.35
N SER A 20 17.39 10.34 -31.23
CA SER A 20 17.86 9.21 -30.44
C SER A 20 17.43 7.84 -30.98
N ARG A 21 16.56 7.79 -32.02
CA ARG A 21 15.93 6.55 -32.48
C ARG A 21 15.94 6.38 -34.00
N SER A 22 16.08 5.14 -34.44
CA SER A 22 16.02 4.77 -35.87
C SER A 22 14.59 4.77 -36.41
N ASN A 23 13.59 4.45 -35.59
CA ASN A 23 12.18 4.36 -35.96
C ASN A 23 11.39 5.60 -35.54
N ASN A 24 10.22 5.83 -36.18
CA ASN A 24 9.33 6.93 -35.80
C ASN A 24 8.59 6.65 -34.46
N ILE A 25 7.91 7.68 -33.93
CA ILE A 25 7.23 7.60 -32.62
C ILE A 25 6.06 6.63 -32.57
N VAL A 26 5.44 6.30 -33.71
CA VAL A 26 4.33 5.33 -33.81
C VAL A 26 4.87 3.90 -33.82
N ASP A 27 5.84 3.60 -34.71
CA ASP A 27 6.45 2.28 -34.83
C ASP A 27 7.24 1.90 -33.56
N SER A 28 7.76 2.89 -32.85
CA SER A 28 8.41 2.72 -31.54
C SER A 28 7.40 2.54 -30.40
N LYS A 29 6.09 2.49 -30.68
CA LYS A 29 5.00 2.34 -29.69
C LYS A 29 5.05 3.37 -28.55
N MET A 30 5.50 4.58 -28.84
CA MET A 30 5.63 5.67 -27.86
C MET A 30 4.32 6.41 -27.62
N ILE A 31 3.26 6.09 -28.38
CA ILE A 31 1.96 6.77 -28.30
C ILE A 31 0.93 5.79 -27.74
N SER A 32 0.23 6.23 -26.71
CA SER A 32 -0.90 5.51 -26.13
C SER A 32 -2.08 6.45 -25.86
N GLY A 33 -3.30 5.90 -25.80
CA GLY A 33 -4.50 6.69 -25.46
C GLY A 33 -4.85 7.80 -26.49
N LEU A 34 -4.59 7.59 -27.80
CA LEU A 34 -4.93 8.57 -28.84
C LEU A 34 -6.45 8.71 -29.00
N GLU A 35 -6.98 9.85 -28.62
CA GLU A 35 -8.39 10.22 -28.74
C GLU A 35 -8.58 11.52 -29.51
N LEU A 36 -9.64 11.57 -30.33
CA LEU A 36 -10.11 12.79 -31.00
C LEU A 36 -11.54 13.08 -30.52
N LYS A 37 -11.70 14.18 -29.76
CA LYS A 37 -13.00 14.66 -29.26
C LYS A 37 -13.10 16.17 -29.46
N ASN A 38 -14.23 16.65 -29.99
CA ASN A 38 -14.53 18.09 -30.14
C ASN A 38 -13.37 18.91 -30.71
N ASN A 39 -12.81 18.48 -31.87
CA ASN A 39 -11.66 19.15 -32.53
C ASN A 39 -10.37 19.19 -31.69
N SER A 40 -10.31 18.44 -30.58
CA SER A 40 -9.14 18.33 -29.72
C SER A 40 -8.53 16.93 -29.80
N ILE A 41 -7.22 16.85 -30.01
CA ILE A 41 -6.44 15.61 -29.98
C ILE A 41 -5.83 15.47 -28.58
N THR A 42 -6.00 14.30 -27.97
CA THR A 42 -5.34 13.98 -26.69
C THR A 42 -4.63 12.64 -26.81
N PHE A 43 -3.39 12.55 -26.35
CA PHE A 43 -2.66 11.28 -26.25
C PHE A 43 -1.50 11.39 -25.27
N VAL A 44 -0.99 10.22 -24.88
CA VAL A 44 0.18 10.09 -24.01
C VAL A 44 1.40 9.79 -24.88
N LEU A 45 2.49 10.52 -24.68
CA LEU A 45 3.78 10.30 -25.31
C LEU A 45 4.77 9.76 -24.26
N GLU A 46 5.26 8.56 -24.51
CA GLU A 46 6.20 7.89 -23.63
C GLU A 46 7.64 8.13 -24.09
N LEU A 47 8.44 8.83 -23.27
CA LEU A 47 9.83 9.15 -23.53
C LEU A 47 10.76 8.38 -22.58
N SER A 48 12.00 8.11 -22.98
CA SER A 48 13.04 7.62 -22.06
C SER A 48 13.51 8.74 -21.12
N SER A 49 14.18 8.37 -20.02
CA SER A 49 14.72 9.35 -19.07
C SER A 49 15.69 10.37 -19.73
N GLU A 50 16.45 9.95 -20.72
CA GLU A 50 17.36 10.79 -21.50
C GLU A 50 16.61 11.73 -22.47
N GLU A 51 15.48 11.27 -23.00
CA GLU A 51 14.64 12.04 -23.92
C GLU A 51 13.76 13.07 -23.19
N LEU A 52 13.55 12.91 -21.86
CA LEU A 52 12.78 13.85 -21.05
C LEU A 52 13.44 15.24 -20.96
N GLU A 53 14.76 15.31 -20.92
CA GLU A 53 15.48 16.60 -20.93
C GLU A 53 15.24 17.42 -22.20
N SER A 54 14.84 16.76 -23.29
CA SER A 54 14.50 17.37 -24.58
C SER A 54 13.00 17.30 -24.88
N SER A 55 12.16 17.14 -23.88
CA SER A 55 10.71 16.92 -24.07
C SER A 55 9.96 18.11 -24.65
N ASP A 56 10.31 19.34 -24.27
CA ASP A 56 9.63 20.56 -24.73
C ASP A 56 9.78 20.81 -26.24
N PRO A 57 10.96 20.71 -26.85
CA PRO A 57 11.11 20.79 -28.31
C PRO A 57 10.35 19.69 -29.05
N ILE A 58 10.34 18.47 -28.52
CA ILE A 58 9.61 17.33 -29.11
C ILE A 58 8.11 17.60 -29.10
N LYS A 59 7.58 18.01 -27.94
CA LYS A 59 6.17 18.36 -27.75
C LYS A 59 5.73 19.45 -28.72
N LYS A 60 6.50 20.54 -28.82
CA LYS A 60 6.22 21.67 -29.70
C LYS A 60 6.20 21.25 -31.18
N THR A 61 7.15 20.43 -31.62
CA THR A 61 7.19 19.91 -32.99
C THR A 61 5.99 19.06 -33.33
N ILE A 62 5.51 18.24 -32.38
CA ILE A 62 4.33 17.41 -32.57
C ILE A 62 3.05 18.27 -32.61
N GLU A 63 2.92 19.23 -31.70
CA GLU A 63 1.78 20.16 -31.65
C GLU A 63 1.67 20.97 -32.94
N GLU A 64 2.77 21.58 -33.43
CA GLU A 64 2.80 22.34 -34.67
C GLU A 64 2.34 21.49 -35.86
N LYS A 65 2.84 20.27 -36.01
CA LYS A 65 2.45 19.39 -37.11
C LYS A 65 0.99 18.91 -37.03
N LEU A 66 0.45 18.65 -35.85
CA LEU A 66 -0.93 18.22 -35.70
C LEU A 66 -1.93 19.36 -35.90
N LEU A 67 -1.55 20.60 -35.56
CA LEU A 67 -2.36 21.80 -35.79
C LEU A 67 -2.49 22.16 -37.28
N THR A 68 -1.66 21.58 -38.19
CA THR A 68 -1.86 21.73 -39.64
C THR A 68 -3.07 21.00 -40.19
N ILE A 69 -3.65 20.06 -39.41
CA ILE A 69 -4.83 19.31 -39.82
C ILE A 69 -6.06 20.22 -39.73
N PRO A 70 -6.85 20.37 -40.82
CA PRO A 70 -8.06 21.19 -40.81
C PRO A 70 -9.03 20.79 -39.68
N GLN A 71 -9.58 21.76 -38.96
CA GLN A 71 -10.54 21.57 -37.86
C GLN A 71 -9.93 21.01 -36.58
N ILE A 72 -8.62 20.89 -36.44
CA ILE A 72 -7.99 20.64 -35.14
C ILE A 72 -7.64 21.99 -34.50
N GLU A 73 -8.21 22.23 -33.32
CA GLU A 73 -8.07 23.50 -32.60
C GLU A 73 -7.14 23.37 -31.39
N LYS A 74 -7.03 22.15 -30.85
CA LYS A 74 -6.23 21.91 -29.64
C LYS A 74 -5.54 20.54 -29.68
N VAL A 75 -4.30 20.52 -29.26
CA VAL A 75 -3.51 19.29 -29.06
C VAL A 75 -3.05 19.24 -27.60
N SER A 76 -3.32 18.12 -26.94
CA SER A 76 -2.98 17.91 -25.53
C SER A 76 -2.09 16.67 -25.42
N ILE A 77 -0.81 16.88 -25.16
CA ILE A 77 0.19 15.80 -25.07
C ILE A 77 0.59 15.64 -23.61
N VAL A 78 0.31 14.47 -23.03
CA VAL A 78 0.77 14.07 -21.71
C VAL A 78 2.07 13.30 -21.87
N ILE A 79 3.16 13.80 -21.32
CA ILE A 79 4.48 13.15 -21.40
C ILE A 79 4.65 12.25 -20.17
N THR A 80 5.04 10.98 -20.40
CA THR A 80 5.38 10.02 -19.37
C THR A 80 6.73 9.38 -19.63
N SER A 81 7.43 8.94 -18.58
CA SER A 81 8.70 8.23 -18.73
C SER A 81 8.50 6.74 -18.88
N HIS A 82 9.13 6.13 -19.88
CA HIS A 82 9.18 4.68 -20.02
C HIS A 82 10.49 4.13 -19.44
N HIS A 83 10.38 3.33 -18.39
CA HIS A 83 11.45 2.37 -18.09
C HIS A 83 11.22 1.14 -18.99
N LYS A 84 12.14 0.88 -19.92
CA LYS A 84 12.14 -0.33 -20.75
C LYS A 84 12.01 -1.55 -19.84
N LYS A 85 10.87 -2.25 -19.92
CA LYS A 85 10.80 -3.66 -19.52
C LYS A 85 11.61 -4.46 -20.52
N THR A 86 12.86 -4.75 -20.21
CA THR A 86 13.57 -5.86 -20.84
C THR A 86 12.99 -7.14 -20.26
N ASP A 87 12.17 -7.82 -21.06
CA ASP A 87 11.83 -9.22 -20.83
C ASP A 87 13.10 -10.06 -20.86
N LYS A 88 13.68 -10.32 -19.71
CA LYS A 88 14.55 -11.48 -19.46
C LYS A 88 14.60 -11.72 -17.95
N ASN A 89 14.04 -12.86 -17.54
CA ASN A 89 14.10 -13.45 -16.20
C ASN A 89 13.40 -12.63 -15.11
N LEU A 90 12.25 -13.13 -14.67
CA LEU A 90 11.57 -12.81 -13.42
C LEU A 90 12.49 -13.12 -12.20
N LYS A 91 13.56 -12.36 -12.04
CA LYS A 91 14.06 -12.01 -10.72
C LYS A 91 13.32 -10.74 -10.38
N ASN A 92 12.36 -10.83 -9.46
CA ASN A 92 11.72 -9.68 -8.85
C ASN A 92 12.82 -8.78 -8.27
N ASN A 93 13.24 -7.76 -9.02
CA ASN A 93 14.18 -6.77 -8.52
C ASN A 93 13.37 -5.87 -7.60
N TYR A 94 13.17 -6.29 -6.36
CA TYR A 94 12.67 -5.44 -5.30
C TYR A 94 13.63 -4.28 -5.13
N THR A 95 13.13 -3.06 -5.27
CA THR A 95 13.95 -1.85 -5.23
C THR A 95 14.09 -1.28 -3.83
N LEU A 96 13.25 -1.71 -2.88
CA LEU A 96 13.16 -1.17 -1.53
C LEU A 96 13.25 -2.30 -0.50
N SER A 97 14.22 -2.19 0.41
CA SER A 97 14.42 -3.15 1.51
C SER A 97 14.74 -2.40 2.80
N PRO A 98 13.75 -1.74 3.41
CA PRO A 98 13.94 -0.95 4.63
C PRO A 98 14.15 -1.79 5.90
N ALA A 99 13.95 -3.09 5.85
CA ALA A 99 14.12 -4.04 6.96
C ALA A 99 14.48 -5.43 6.46
N THR A 100 15.01 -6.28 7.35
CA THR A 100 15.29 -7.69 7.04
C THR A 100 14.01 -8.45 6.69
N ASN A 101 12.94 -8.22 7.45
CA ASN A 101 11.63 -8.81 7.22
C ASN A 101 10.57 -7.71 7.08
N ILE A 102 9.69 -7.85 6.11
CA ILE A 102 8.61 -6.90 5.89
C ILE A 102 7.28 -7.66 5.90
N ILE A 103 6.41 -7.31 6.85
CA ILE A 103 5.13 -7.98 7.07
C ILE A 103 3.99 -7.03 6.77
N ALA A 104 3.13 -7.39 5.83
CA ALA A 104 1.93 -6.64 5.52
C ALA A 104 0.77 -7.06 6.46
N ILE A 105 0.12 -6.08 7.08
CA ILE A 105 -1.16 -6.28 7.78
C ILE A 105 -2.27 -5.78 6.87
N ALA A 106 -3.12 -6.67 6.42
CA ALA A 106 -4.14 -6.36 5.43
C ALA A 106 -5.54 -6.78 5.90
N SER A 107 -6.55 -6.14 5.34
CA SER A 107 -7.95 -6.49 5.54
C SER A 107 -8.76 -6.27 4.28
N GLY A 108 -9.78 -7.08 4.05
CA GLY A 108 -10.66 -6.94 2.89
C GLY A 108 -11.57 -5.71 2.95
N LYS A 109 -11.83 -5.16 4.14
CA LYS A 109 -12.65 -3.95 4.36
C LYS A 109 -12.13 -3.11 5.51
N GLY A 110 -12.59 -1.86 5.59
CA GLY A 110 -12.32 -0.96 6.71
C GLY A 110 -13.07 -1.36 7.98
N GLY A 111 -12.62 -0.84 9.14
CA GLY A 111 -13.31 -1.00 10.42
C GLY A 111 -13.14 -2.36 11.11
N VAL A 112 -12.29 -3.25 10.62
CA VAL A 112 -12.05 -4.57 11.24
C VAL A 112 -10.97 -4.55 12.33
N GLY A 113 -10.40 -3.38 12.66
CA GLY A 113 -9.34 -3.23 13.66
C GLY A 113 -7.93 -3.57 13.15
N LYS A 114 -7.68 -3.41 11.86
CA LYS A 114 -6.41 -3.66 11.19
C LYS A 114 -5.26 -2.88 11.85
N SER A 115 -5.38 -1.56 11.93
CA SER A 115 -4.33 -0.65 12.44
C SER A 115 -4.07 -0.84 13.93
N THR A 116 -5.12 -1.06 14.73
CA THR A 116 -5.00 -1.42 16.15
C THR A 116 -4.24 -2.74 16.32
N THR A 117 -4.50 -3.72 15.45
CA THR A 117 -3.76 -4.99 15.44
C THR A 117 -2.30 -4.77 15.02
N ALA A 118 -2.06 -3.94 14.00
CA ALA A 118 -0.71 -3.66 13.49
C ALA A 118 0.20 -3.09 14.57
N ILE A 119 -0.23 -2.05 15.29
CA ILE A 119 0.59 -1.44 16.35
C ILE A 119 0.79 -2.37 17.55
N ASN A 120 -0.24 -3.07 18.01
CA ASN A 120 -0.11 -3.98 19.15
C ASN A 120 0.76 -5.20 18.82
N LEU A 121 0.72 -5.69 17.57
CA LEU A 121 1.62 -6.74 17.10
C LEU A 121 3.06 -6.23 16.98
N ALA A 122 3.29 -5.04 16.42
CA ALA A 122 4.62 -4.41 16.34
C ALA A 122 5.26 -4.28 17.71
N LEU A 123 4.53 -3.76 18.69
CA LEU A 123 4.98 -3.64 20.08
C LEU A 123 5.21 -5.01 20.73
N SER A 124 4.41 -6.01 20.41
CA SER A 124 4.62 -7.37 20.93
C SER A 124 5.85 -8.05 20.33
N LEU A 125 6.18 -7.78 19.07
CA LEU A 125 7.44 -8.22 18.44
C LEU A 125 8.64 -7.52 19.07
N MET A 126 8.53 -6.22 19.36
CA MET A 126 9.58 -5.49 20.09
C MET A 126 9.84 -6.08 21.49
N LYS A 127 8.80 -6.56 22.18
CA LYS A 127 8.97 -7.29 23.48
C LYS A 127 9.68 -8.65 23.34
N LEU A 128 9.90 -9.13 22.13
CA LEU A 128 10.72 -10.31 21.82
C LEU A 128 12.12 -9.92 21.29
N ASP A 129 12.57 -8.71 21.63
CA ASP A 129 13.90 -8.14 21.35
C ASP A 129 14.17 -7.88 19.85
N PHE A 130 13.12 -7.80 18.99
CA PHE A 130 13.29 -7.34 17.62
C PHE A 130 13.34 -5.82 17.53
N LYS A 131 14.17 -5.28 16.65
CA LYS A 131 14.11 -3.89 16.20
C LYS A 131 12.99 -3.73 15.21
N VAL A 132 11.90 -3.07 15.62
CA VAL A 132 10.66 -3.04 14.84
C VAL A 132 10.32 -1.62 14.38
N GLY A 133 9.95 -1.52 13.12
CA GLY A 133 9.32 -0.34 12.54
C GLY A 133 7.85 -0.58 12.20
N ILE A 134 7.07 0.49 12.15
CA ILE A 134 5.69 0.47 11.66
C ILE A 134 5.48 1.60 10.65
N LEU A 135 4.99 1.23 9.47
CA LEU A 135 4.58 2.15 8.41
C LEU A 135 3.07 2.07 8.24
N ASP A 136 2.38 3.18 8.47
CA ASP A 136 0.98 3.33 8.11
C ASP A 136 0.89 3.77 6.65
N ALA A 137 0.47 2.85 5.80
CA ALA A 137 0.28 3.03 4.37
C ALA A 137 -1.18 3.30 3.99
N ASP A 138 -2.09 3.44 4.97
CA ASP A 138 -3.48 3.83 4.75
C ASP A 138 -3.61 5.35 4.58
N ILE A 139 -3.30 5.80 3.37
CA ILE A 139 -3.26 7.24 3.04
C ILE A 139 -4.65 7.89 3.12
N TYR A 140 -5.71 7.11 2.92
CA TYR A 140 -7.08 7.62 2.96
C TYR A 140 -7.61 7.85 4.37
N GLY A 141 -7.12 7.08 5.34
CA GLY A 141 -7.52 7.16 6.74
C GLY A 141 -6.38 6.83 7.68
N PRO A 142 -5.31 7.66 7.69
CA PRO A 142 -4.14 7.36 8.51
C PRO A 142 -4.51 7.35 9.99
N SER A 143 -4.20 6.27 10.68
CA SER A 143 -4.60 6.03 12.06
C SER A 143 -3.43 6.05 13.06
N LEU A 144 -2.20 5.92 12.57
CA LEU A 144 -1.02 5.82 13.43
C LEU A 144 -0.80 7.06 14.33
N PRO A 145 -1.03 8.31 13.88
CA PRO A 145 -0.95 9.48 14.76
C PRO A 145 -1.86 9.33 15.99
N LYS A 146 -3.11 8.93 15.78
CA LYS A 146 -4.08 8.71 16.86
C LYS A 146 -3.67 7.56 17.77
N LEU A 147 -3.24 6.43 17.21
CA LEU A 147 -2.83 5.23 17.95
C LEU A 147 -1.55 5.41 18.77
N THR A 148 -0.73 6.40 18.45
CA THR A 148 0.52 6.70 19.15
C THR A 148 0.45 7.96 20.00
N GLY A 149 -0.58 8.79 19.85
CA GLY A 149 -0.70 10.10 20.48
C GLY A 149 0.31 11.13 19.94
N ILE A 150 0.96 10.86 18.80
CA ILE A 150 1.97 11.74 18.20
C ILE A 150 1.32 12.61 17.14
N ASN A 151 1.29 13.94 17.34
CA ASN A 151 0.65 14.91 16.43
C ASN A 151 1.64 15.95 15.90
N ILE A 152 2.93 15.64 15.91
CA ILE A 152 4.00 16.54 15.43
C ILE A 152 4.57 16.03 14.13
N LYS A 153 5.05 16.97 13.29
CA LYS A 153 5.72 16.59 12.03
C LYS A 153 7.08 15.92 12.33
N PRO A 154 7.46 14.91 11.55
CA PRO A 154 8.76 14.28 11.67
C PRO A 154 9.88 15.27 11.32
N LYS A 155 11.02 15.10 11.95
CA LYS A 155 12.22 15.86 11.64
C LYS A 155 12.83 15.39 10.31
N ASN A 156 13.59 16.27 9.67
CA ASN A 156 14.34 15.96 8.46
C ASN A 156 15.81 16.34 8.70
N ASN A 157 16.75 15.47 8.34
CA ASN A 157 18.18 15.73 8.43
C ASN A 157 18.78 16.34 7.14
N GLY A 158 17.94 16.88 6.25
CA GLY A 158 18.31 17.44 4.95
C GLY A 158 18.41 16.42 3.82
N LYS A 159 18.48 15.11 4.14
CA LYS A 159 18.55 14.01 3.14
C LYS A 159 17.38 13.03 3.31
N LYS A 160 17.02 12.72 4.55
CA LYS A 160 15.98 11.74 4.88
C LYS A 160 15.05 12.24 5.98
N ILE A 161 13.85 11.70 6.01
CA ILE A 161 12.84 11.92 7.05
C ILE A 161 13.19 11.01 8.24
N ILE A 162 13.31 11.57 9.43
CA ILE A 162 13.59 10.80 10.64
C ILE A 162 12.25 10.26 11.16
N PRO A 163 12.07 8.92 11.27
CA PRO A 163 10.84 8.36 11.79
C PRO A 163 10.65 8.76 13.25
N HIS A 164 9.40 8.85 13.71
CA HIS A 164 9.12 9.06 15.13
C HIS A 164 9.50 7.84 15.95
N ASN A 165 9.99 8.08 17.16
CA ASN A 165 10.09 7.02 18.17
C ASN A 165 8.73 6.93 18.89
N ALA A 166 7.94 5.91 18.56
CA ALA A 166 6.68 5.62 19.22
C ALA A 166 6.86 4.41 20.16
N PHE A 167 7.08 4.67 21.44
CA PHE A 167 7.26 3.62 22.46
C PHE A 167 8.44 2.66 22.19
N GLY A 168 9.47 3.11 21.48
CA GLY A 168 10.59 2.28 21.02
C GLY A 168 10.49 1.79 19.59
N LEU A 169 9.32 1.89 18.95
CA LEU A 169 9.14 1.60 17.50
C LEU A 169 9.61 2.79 16.65
N GLN A 170 10.21 2.52 15.50
CA GLN A 170 10.36 3.52 14.45
C GLN A 170 9.02 3.63 13.69
N ALA A 171 8.34 4.76 13.84
CA ALA A 171 6.97 4.94 13.34
C ALA A 171 6.89 6.00 12.26
N MET A 172 6.23 5.69 11.15
CA MET A 172 5.98 6.64 10.08
C MET A 172 4.59 6.47 9.49
N SER A 173 3.96 7.59 9.18
CA SER A 173 2.64 7.69 8.55
C SER A 173 2.56 8.95 7.71
N ILE A 174 1.79 8.91 6.64
CA ILE A 174 1.42 10.11 5.90
C ILE A 174 0.65 11.11 6.79
N GLY A 175 -0.08 10.60 7.79
CA GLY A 175 -0.81 11.41 8.77
C GLY A 175 0.09 12.32 9.62
N PHE A 176 1.38 12.04 9.76
CA PHE A 176 2.33 12.96 10.40
C PHE A 176 2.75 14.12 9.50
N LEU A 177 2.56 14.00 8.17
CA LEU A 177 3.00 14.99 7.19
C LEU A 177 1.88 15.93 6.76
N ILE A 178 0.62 15.46 6.82
CA ILE A 178 -0.56 16.17 6.32
C ILE A 178 -1.45 16.53 7.50
N PRO A 179 -1.88 17.80 7.66
CA PRO A 179 -2.87 18.19 8.66
C PRO A 179 -4.21 17.47 8.45
N GLU A 180 -4.85 17.00 9.53
CA GLU A 180 -6.14 16.29 9.48
C GLU A 180 -7.25 17.12 8.80
N ASP A 181 -7.24 18.45 8.95
CA ASP A 181 -8.28 19.36 8.46
C ASP A 181 -8.18 19.68 6.95
N LYS A 182 -7.13 19.20 6.25
CA LYS A 182 -6.98 19.49 4.82
C LYS A 182 -7.47 18.32 3.97
N PRO A 183 -8.62 18.46 3.27
CA PRO A 183 -9.05 17.45 2.31
C PRO A 183 -8.02 17.35 1.17
N THR A 184 -7.28 16.26 1.14
CA THR A 184 -6.34 15.98 0.05
C THR A 184 -6.99 14.98 -0.89
N ILE A 185 -7.14 15.37 -2.16
CA ILE A 185 -7.69 14.47 -3.18
C ILE A 185 -6.59 13.51 -3.64
N TRP A 186 -6.58 12.33 -3.07
CA TRP A 186 -5.66 11.27 -3.43
C TRP A 186 -6.15 10.49 -4.65
N ARG A 187 -5.29 10.34 -5.66
CA ARG A 187 -5.50 9.44 -6.80
C ARG A 187 -4.49 8.29 -6.73
N GLY A 188 -4.86 7.11 -7.23
CA GLY A 188 -4.03 5.90 -7.14
C GLY A 188 -2.53 6.08 -7.39
N PRO A 189 -2.08 6.73 -8.48
CA PRO A 189 -0.66 6.96 -8.72
C PRO A 189 0.03 7.83 -7.67
N LEU A 190 -0.66 8.84 -7.11
CA LEU A 190 -0.12 9.70 -6.05
C LEU A 190 0.03 8.93 -4.73
N VAL A 191 -0.95 8.07 -4.41
CA VAL A 191 -0.90 7.17 -3.24
C VAL A 191 0.35 6.29 -3.31
N MET A 192 0.58 5.66 -4.46
CA MET A 192 1.74 4.79 -4.65
C MET A 192 3.06 5.54 -4.54
N SER A 193 3.17 6.73 -5.17
CA SER A 193 4.36 7.57 -5.03
C SER A 193 4.64 7.97 -3.58
N ALA A 194 3.61 8.29 -2.81
CA ALA A 194 3.75 8.64 -1.40
C ALA A 194 4.24 7.44 -0.58
N ILE A 195 3.67 6.25 -0.76
CA ILE A 195 4.11 5.04 -0.07
C ILE A 195 5.56 4.68 -0.44
N GLU A 196 5.92 4.72 -1.73
CA GLU A 196 7.29 4.50 -2.18
C GLU A 196 8.26 5.50 -1.55
N GLN A 197 7.86 6.77 -1.44
CA GLN A 197 8.64 7.81 -0.79
C GLN A 197 8.85 7.52 0.71
N LEU A 198 7.79 7.13 1.43
CA LEU A 198 7.89 6.78 2.84
C LEU A 198 8.78 5.54 3.08
N LEU A 199 8.82 4.60 2.16
CA LEU A 199 9.71 3.44 2.25
C LEU A 199 11.17 3.78 1.95
N ARG A 200 11.44 4.71 1.00
CA ARG A 200 12.77 5.06 0.52
C ARG A 200 13.42 6.21 1.28
N ASP A 201 12.65 7.27 1.54
CA ASP A 201 13.17 8.55 2.00
C ASP A 201 13.09 8.69 3.54
N VAL A 202 12.46 7.74 4.22
CA VAL A 202 12.54 7.62 5.68
C VAL A 202 13.84 6.93 6.06
N ASP A 203 14.47 7.42 7.11
CA ASP A 203 15.74 6.90 7.65
C ASP A 203 15.49 5.73 8.60
N TRP A 204 15.00 4.63 8.04
CA TRP A 204 14.81 3.38 8.79
C TRP A 204 16.17 2.82 9.25
N GLN A 205 16.37 2.71 10.58
CA GLN A 205 17.65 2.31 11.17
C GLN A 205 17.62 0.83 11.58
N ASP A 206 18.43 -0.01 10.92
CA ASP A 206 18.70 -1.40 11.32
C ASP A 206 17.47 -2.21 11.78
N LEU A 207 16.39 -2.18 11.00
CA LEU A 207 15.17 -2.89 11.36
C LEU A 207 15.29 -4.40 11.08
N ASP A 208 14.94 -5.21 12.07
CA ASP A 208 14.71 -6.65 11.88
C ASP A 208 13.35 -6.88 11.20
N ILE A 209 12.34 -6.10 11.58
CA ILE A 209 10.96 -6.24 11.09
C ILE A 209 10.37 -4.85 10.82
N LEU A 210 9.78 -4.68 9.63
CA LEU A 210 8.89 -3.56 9.32
C LEU A 210 7.46 -4.09 9.17
N ILE A 211 6.55 -3.61 10.00
CA ILE A 211 5.12 -3.84 9.86
C ILE A 211 4.55 -2.77 8.94
N ILE A 212 3.89 -3.16 7.87
CA ILE A 212 3.16 -2.24 6.98
C ILE A 212 1.67 -2.40 7.22
N ASP A 213 1.04 -1.38 7.78
CA ASP A 213 -0.42 -1.28 7.89
C ASP A 213 -1.00 -0.85 6.54
N MET A 214 -1.57 -1.80 5.80
CA MET A 214 -2.03 -1.62 4.42
C MET A 214 -3.34 -0.84 4.37
N PRO A 215 -3.66 -0.12 3.28
CA PRO A 215 -5.02 0.37 3.06
C PRO A 215 -6.05 -0.76 3.13
N PRO A 216 -7.31 -0.49 3.48
CA PRO A 216 -8.34 -1.51 3.41
C PRO A 216 -8.68 -1.89 1.96
N GLY A 217 -9.17 -3.11 1.75
CA GLY A 217 -9.57 -3.61 0.43
C GLY A 217 -8.50 -4.46 -0.26
N THR A 218 -8.64 -4.63 -1.57
CA THR A 218 -7.80 -5.51 -2.40
C THR A 218 -7.41 -4.86 -3.72
N GLY A 219 -7.26 -3.54 -3.71
CA GLY A 219 -7.00 -2.73 -4.91
C GLY A 219 -5.54 -2.73 -5.37
N ASP A 220 -5.28 -1.92 -6.39
CA ASP A 220 -3.97 -1.81 -7.07
C ASP A 220 -2.80 -1.44 -6.15
N VAL A 221 -3.08 -0.75 -5.03
CA VAL A 221 -2.07 -0.38 -4.04
C VAL A 221 -1.37 -1.61 -3.47
N HIS A 222 -2.13 -2.66 -3.13
CA HIS A 222 -1.59 -3.92 -2.60
C HIS A 222 -0.72 -4.64 -3.63
N LEU A 223 -1.18 -4.71 -4.89
CA LEU A 223 -0.43 -5.33 -5.98
C LEU A 223 0.88 -4.59 -6.24
N THR A 224 0.80 -3.27 -6.36
CA THR A 224 1.97 -2.44 -6.66
C THR A 224 2.99 -2.48 -5.53
N LEU A 225 2.55 -2.39 -4.27
CA LEU A 225 3.43 -2.50 -3.11
C LEU A 225 4.16 -3.86 -3.10
N SER A 226 3.42 -4.97 -3.31
CA SER A 226 4.00 -6.32 -3.35
C SER A 226 4.98 -6.53 -4.51
N GLN A 227 4.92 -5.70 -5.56
CA GLN A 227 5.88 -5.71 -6.67
C GLN A 227 7.15 -4.89 -6.38
N LYS A 228 7.03 -3.86 -5.54
CA LYS A 228 8.13 -2.93 -5.21
C LYS A 228 8.92 -3.35 -3.98
N VAL A 229 8.27 -4.03 -3.05
CA VAL A 229 8.82 -4.45 -1.75
C VAL A 229 8.74 -5.96 -1.64
N GLN A 230 9.85 -6.58 -1.23
CA GLN A 230 9.87 -8.01 -0.93
C GLN A 230 9.17 -8.26 0.41
N LEU A 231 7.85 -8.51 0.36
CA LEU A 231 7.12 -8.88 1.55
C LEU A 231 7.51 -10.30 1.99
N THR A 232 7.99 -10.43 3.23
CA THR A 232 8.24 -11.73 3.88
C THR A 232 6.93 -12.50 4.08
N GLY A 233 5.83 -11.77 4.28
CA GLY A 233 4.50 -12.36 4.30
C GLY A 233 3.40 -11.37 4.66
N ALA A 234 2.16 -11.85 4.61
CA ALA A 234 0.98 -11.07 4.94
C ALA A 234 0.16 -11.73 6.05
N ILE A 235 -0.38 -10.91 6.95
CA ILE A 235 -1.37 -11.31 7.96
C ILE A 235 -2.70 -10.66 7.58
N ILE A 236 -3.76 -11.48 7.53
CA ILE A 236 -5.08 -11.01 7.15
C ILE A 236 -5.94 -10.83 8.41
N ILE A 237 -6.51 -9.65 8.57
CA ILE A 237 -7.44 -9.35 9.65
C ILE A 237 -8.87 -9.43 9.13
N SER A 238 -9.71 -10.16 9.82
CA SER A 238 -11.13 -10.28 9.53
C SER A 238 -11.96 -10.27 10.82
N THR A 239 -13.26 -10.04 10.68
CA THR A 239 -14.26 -10.27 11.74
C THR A 239 -15.06 -11.53 11.41
N PRO A 240 -15.84 -12.12 12.35
CA PRO A 240 -16.62 -13.34 12.10
C PRO A 240 -17.73 -13.20 11.07
N GLN A 241 -18.10 -11.97 10.69
CA GLN A 241 -19.20 -11.68 9.75
C GLN A 241 -18.90 -12.20 8.34
N ASP A 242 -19.89 -12.81 7.67
CA ASP A 242 -19.74 -13.40 6.34
C ASP A 242 -19.18 -12.44 5.30
N LEU A 243 -19.64 -11.19 5.26
CA LEU A 243 -19.12 -10.17 4.34
C LEU A 243 -17.62 -9.90 4.56
N SER A 244 -17.18 -9.88 5.84
CA SER A 244 -15.78 -9.70 6.16
C SER A 244 -14.93 -10.90 5.70
N LEU A 245 -15.46 -12.10 5.82
CA LEU A 245 -14.80 -13.34 5.39
C LEU A 245 -14.67 -13.44 3.88
N ILE A 246 -15.70 -13.01 3.14
CA ILE A 246 -15.66 -12.95 1.67
C ILE A 246 -14.53 -12.01 1.21
N ASP A 247 -14.42 -10.84 1.83
CA ASP A 247 -13.40 -9.85 1.47
C ASP A 247 -12.00 -10.28 1.95
N ALA A 248 -11.88 -10.91 3.11
CA ALA A 248 -10.63 -11.52 3.58
C ALA A 248 -10.11 -12.57 2.58
N ARG A 249 -11.01 -13.40 2.03
CA ARG A 249 -10.69 -14.38 0.98
C ARG A 249 -10.14 -13.72 -0.29
N LYS A 250 -10.74 -12.60 -0.72
CA LYS A 250 -10.25 -11.83 -1.87
C LYS A 250 -8.82 -11.30 -1.61
N GLY A 251 -8.59 -10.73 -0.42
CA GLY A 251 -7.26 -10.24 -0.02
C GLY A 251 -6.21 -11.36 0.00
N LEU A 252 -6.55 -12.51 0.57
CA LEU A 252 -5.69 -13.67 0.59
C LEU A 252 -5.34 -14.18 -0.81
N ASN A 253 -6.34 -14.29 -1.68
CA ASN A 253 -6.12 -14.72 -3.06
C ASN A 253 -5.28 -13.72 -3.87
N MET A 254 -5.40 -12.43 -3.58
CA MET A 254 -4.55 -11.40 -4.17
C MET A 254 -3.09 -11.63 -3.78
N PHE A 255 -2.77 -11.81 -2.49
CA PHE A 255 -1.39 -12.08 -2.04
C PHE A 255 -0.83 -13.38 -2.61
N LYS A 256 -1.65 -14.44 -2.72
CA LYS A 256 -1.26 -15.68 -3.39
C LYS A 256 -0.88 -15.46 -4.85
N LYS A 257 -1.63 -14.62 -5.60
CA LYS A 257 -1.33 -14.30 -7.02
C LYS A 257 0.01 -13.60 -7.21
N VAL A 258 0.46 -12.83 -6.24
CA VAL A 258 1.77 -12.15 -6.26
C VAL A 258 2.84 -12.89 -5.48
N SER A 259 2.60 -14.16 -5.16
CA SER A 259 3.55 -15.06 -4.47
C SER A 259 4.01 -14.55 -3.09
N VAL A 260 3.18 -13.76 -2.39
CA VAL A 260 3.44 -13.35 -1.01
C VAL A 260 2.93 -14.41 -0.05
N PRO A 261 3.78 -14.97 0.83
CA PRO A 261 3.37 -15.96 1.80
C PRO A 261 2.29 -15.44 2.77
N ILE A 262 1.30 -16.27 3.09
CA ILE A 262 0.30 -15.92 4.11
C ILE A 262 0.78 -16.46 5.46
N LEU A 263 1.17 -15.55 6.35
CA LEU A 263 1.58 -15.88 7.71
C LEU A 263 0.41 -16.36 8.56
N GLY A 264 -0.79 -15.85 8.28
CA GLY A 264 -2.01 -16.38 8.87
C GLY A 264 -3.17 -15.38 8.88
N ILE A 265 -4.28 -15.82 9.48
CA ILE A 265 -5.50 -15.02 9.67
C ILE A 265 -5.72 -14.78 11.17
N ILE A 266 -6.10 -13.55 11.53
CA ILE A 266 -6.56 -13.15 12.85
C ILE A 266 -8.05 -12.83 12.75
N GLU A 267 -8.87 -13.46 13.61
CA GLU A 267 -10.27 -13.10 13.78
C GLU A 267 -10.38 -12.06 14.89
N ASN A 268 -10.59 -10.80 14.51
CA ASN A 268 -10.82 -9.71 15.46
C ASN A 268 -12.31 -9.56 15.75
N MET A 269 -12.65 -8.99 16.91
CA MET A 269 -14.04 -8.86 17.40
C MET A 269 -14.78 -10.21 17.42
N SER A 270 -14.05 -11.29 17.74
CA SER A 270 -14.54 -12.65 17.65
C SER A 270 -15.67 -12.93 18.64
N TYR A 271 -15.58 -12.38 19.84
CA TYR A 271 -16.59 -12.47 20.89
C TYR A 271 -16.44 -11.29 21.85
N PHE A 272 -17.48 -11.02 22.63
CA PHE A 272 -17.44 -10.11 23.77
C PHE A 272 -17.51 -10.94 25.06
N LEU A 273 -16.62 -10.64 26.02
CA LEU A 273 -16.66 -11.23 27.35
C LEU A 273 -17.36 -10.26 28.30
N CYS A 274 -18.47 -10.68 28.90
CA CYS A 274 -19.19 -9.86 29.85
C CYS A 274 -18.38 -9.70 31.13
N GLU A 275 -18.11 -8.47 31.56
CA GLU A 275 -17.33 -8.19 32.76
C GLU A 275 -18.03 -8.61 34.06
N LYS A 276 -19.36 -8.75 34.03
CA LYS A 276 -20.15 -9.14 35.22
C LYS A 276 -20.30 -10.63 35.41
N CYS A 277 -20.50 -11.39 34.34
CA CYS A 277 -20.82 -12.84 34.43
C CYS A 277 -19.84 -13.70 33.62
N GLU A 278 -18.81 -13.14 33.02
CA GLU A 278 -17.78 -13.81 32.21
C GLU A 278 -18.36 -14.65 31.06
N THR A 279 -19.62 -14.44 30.70
CA THR A 279 -20.25 -15.14 29.58
C THR A 279 -19.72 -14.60 28.27
N LYS A 280 -19.35 -15.51 27.36
CA LYS A 280 -18.91 -15.15 25.99
C LYS A 280 -20.12 -14.94 25.09
N HIS A 281 -20.28 -13.71 24.59
CA HIS A 281 -21.30 -13.35 23.62
C HIS A 281 -20.71 -13.26 22.22
N LYS A 282 -21.27 -13.99 21.27
CA LYS A 282 -20.80 -14.07 19.88
C LYS A 282 -21.57 -13.05 19.02
N ILE A 283 -21.35 -11.76 19.25
CA ILE A 283 -22.15 -10.65 18.70
C ILE A 283 -22.15 -10.67 17.16
N PHE A 284 -21.02 -10.98 16.54
CA PHE A 284 -20.84 -10.96 15.08
C PHE A 284 -20.75 -12.37 14.45
N GLY A 285 -21.11 -13.41 15.17
CA GLY A 285 -20.90 -14.79 14.77
C GLY A 285 -19.74 -15.46 15.52
N ASN A 286 -19.28 -16.61 15.06
CA ASN A 286 -18.23 -17.38 15.75
C ASN A 286 -17.41 -18.22 14.80
N GLY A 287 -16.09 -18.10 14.89
CA GLY A 287 -15.13 -19.01 14.27
C GLY A 287 -15.13 -19.00 12.73
N GLY A 288 -15.73 -17.98 12.11
CA GLY A 288 -15.80 -17.87 10.66
C GLY A 288 -14.41 -17.80 10.04
N ALA A 289 -13.53 -16.96 10.57
CA ALA A 289 -12.16 -16.84 10.06
C ALA A 289 -11.31 -18.09 10.33
N LYS A 290 -11.56 -18.79 11.44
CA LYS A 290 -10.91 -20.08 11.73
C LYS A 290 -11.33 -21.16 10.73
N SER A 291 -12.63 -21.24 10.41
CA SER A 291 -13.16 -22.15 9.39
C SER A 291 -12.61 -21.82 8.00
N GLU A 292 -12.55 -20.54 7.67
CA GLU A 292 -12.01 -20.07 6.38
C GLU A 292 -10.52 -20.38 6.26
N ALA A 293 -9.73 -20.14 7.31
CA ALA A 293 -8.31 -20.50 7.36
C ALA A 293 -8.08 -21.98 7.05
N LYS A 294 -8.89 -22.85 7.67
CA LYS A 294 -8.85 -24.31 7.42
C LYS A 294 -9.18 -24.64 5.95
N LYS A 295 -10.23 -24.04 5.37
CA LYS A 295 -10.62 -24.25 3.96
C LYS A 295 -9.54 -23.82 2.98
N LEU A 296 -8.83 -22.72 3.28
CA LEU A 296 -7.82 -22.13 2.40
C LEU A 296 -6.40 -22.70 2.62
N GLY A 297 -6.25 -23.60 3.61
CA GLY A 297 -4.96 -24.19 3.94
C GLY A 297 -3.94 -23.17 4.49
N VAL A 298 -4.40 -22.15 5.22
CA VAL A 298 -3.54 -21.12 5.82
C VAL A 298 -3.64 -21.16 7.35
N PRO A 299 -2.61 -20.71 8.08
CA PRO A 299 -2.64 -20.71 9.54
C PRO A 299 -3.74 -19.78 10.10
N PHE A 300 -4.42 -20.24 11.14
CA PHE A 300 -5.23 -19.39 12.02
C PHE A 300 -4.38 -18.99 13.22
N LEU A 301 -4.12 -17.67 13.38
CA LEU A 301 -3.18 -17.18 14.39
C LEU A 301 -3.84 -17.01 15.75
N SER A 302 -4.99 -16.33 15.79
CA SER A 302 -5.72 -16.10 17.04
C SER A 302 -7.12 -15.52 16.78
N GLU A 303 -7.94 -15.58 17.83
CA GLU A 303 -9.16 -14.79 17.98
C GLU A 303 -8.91 -13.68 19.02
N ILE A 304 -9.26 -12.44 18.68
CA ILE A 304 -9.19 -11.28 19.57
C ILE A 304 -10.62 -10.88 19.94
N PRO A 305 -10.96 -10.78 21.22
CA PRO A 305 -12.30 -10.36 21.64
C PRO A 305 -12.56 -8.89 21.33
N LEU A 306 -13.83 -8.54 21.21
CA LEU A 306 -14.30 -7.17 21.35
C LEU A 306 -14.16 -6.77 22.81
N ASP A 307 -13.46 -5.66 23.06
CA ASP A 307 -13.04 -5.30 24.40
C ASP A 307 -13.05 -3.77 24.57
N ILE A 308 -13.56 -3.30 25.70
CA ILE A 308 -13.71 -1.87 26.00
C ILE A 308 -12.35 -1.23 26.21
N LEU A 309 -11.44 -1.91 26.91
CA LEU A 309 -10.13 -1.41 27.24
C LEU A 309 -9.24 -1.33 25.97
N LEU A 310 -9.32 -2.32 25.07
CA LEU A 310 -8.63 -2.27 23.78
C LEU A 310 -9.07 -1.05 22.96
N ARG A 311 -10.39 -0.77 22.93
CA ARG A 311 -10.93 0.41 22.24
C ARG A 311 -10.46 1.71 22.90
N SER A 312 -10.66 1.87 24.22
CA SER A 312 -10.29 3.11 24.92
C SER A 312 -8.79 3.38 24.84
N SER A 313 -7.95 2.36 25.00
CA SER A 313 -6.49 2.49 24.86
C SER A 313 -6.05 2.95 23.47
N ALA A 314 -6.74 2.48 22.43
CA ALA A 314 -6.52 2.93 21.05
C ALA A 314 -6.94 4.40 20.86
N ASP A 315 -8.07 4.81 21.41
CA ASP A 315 -8.58 6.19 21.36
C ASP A 315 -7.68 7.18 22.12
N GLU A 316 -7.03 6.72 23.19
CA GLU A 316 -6.10 7.50 23.99
C GLU A 316 -4.68 7.57 23.44
N GLY A 317 -4.39 6.83 22.37
CA GLY A 317 -3.03 6.74 21.81
C GLY A 317 -2.04 5.99 22.71
N LYS A 318 -2.53 5.03 23.49
CA LYS A 318 -1.76 4.25 24.47
C LYS A 318 -2.03 2.76 24.27
N PRO A 319 -1.31 2.07 23.39
CA PRO A 319 -1.59 0.68 23.03
C PRO A 319 -1.67 -0.27 24.23
N ILE A 320 -2.68 -1.16 24.25
CA ILE A 320 -3.00 -2.02 25.40
C ILE A 320 -1.84 -2.92 25.83
N VAL A 321 -1.01 -3.38 24.90
CA VAL A 321 0.14 -4.25 25.21
C VAL A 321 1.20 -3.55 26.08
N LEU A 322 1.18 -2.22 26.13
CA LEU A 322 2.07 -1.43 26.99
C LEU A 322 1.39 -1.07 28.31
N GLN A 323 0.13 -0.61 28.25
CA GLN A 323 -0.61 -0.20 29.44
C GLN A 323 -0.95 -1.38 30.34
N GLU A 324 -1.43 -2.47 29.73
CA GLU A 324 -1.92 -3.64 30.45
C GLU A 324 -1.25 -4.94 29.95
N PRO A 325 0.05 -5.14 30.27
CA PRO A 325 0.81 -6.27 29.73
C PRO A 325 0.23 -7.63 30.11
N ASN A 326 -0.45 -7.71 31.25
CA ASN A 326 -1.04 -8.94 31.79
C ASN A 326 -2.46 -9.20 31.30
N HIS A 327 -3.08 -8.25 30.63
CA HIS A 327 -4.43 -8.41 30.07
C HIS A 327 -4.51 -9.55 29.05
N LEU A 328 -5.67 -10.19 28.96
CA LEU A 328 -5.90 -11.31 28.04
C LEU A 328 -5.49 -10.97 26.59
N ILE A 329 -5.85 -9.78 26.12
CA ILE A 329 -5.57 -9.32 24.74
C ILE A 329 -4.07 -9.11 24.53
N SER A 330 -3.38 -8.53 25.50
CA SER A 330 -1.92 -8.34 25.43
C SER A 330 -1.18 -9.68 25.36
N LYS A 331 -1.64 -10.67 26.12
CA LYS A 331 -1.12 -12.04 26.04
C LYS A 331 -1.40 -12.69 24.68
N LYS A 332 -2.57 -12.44 24.08
CA LYS A 332 -2.89 -12.93 22.72
C LYS A 332 -1.98 -12.30 21.65
N TYR A 333 -1.74 -10.99 21.68
CA TYR A 333 -0.81 -10.33 20.76
C TYR A 333 0.62 -10.86 20.93
N LEU A 334 1.09 -11.06 22.17
CA LEU A 334 2.40 -11.66 22.42
C LEU A 334 2.48 -13.10 21.90
N GLN A 335 1.41 -13.89 22.03
CA GLN A 335 1.34 -15.23 21.44
C GLN A 335 1.42 -15.19 19.90
N ILE A 336 0.69 -14.28 19.27
CA ILE A 336 0.77 -14.07 17.81
C ILE A 336 2.20 -13.69 17.42
N ALA A 337 2.83 -12.76 18.14
CA ALA A 337 4.21 -12.32 17.89
C ALA A 337 5.20 -13.51 17.95
N ARG A 338 5.06 -14.41 18.94
CA ARG A 338 5.87 -15.63 19.03
C ARG A 338 5.66 -16.58 17.85
N LEU A 339 4.41 -16.76 17.41
CA LEU A 339 4.12 -17.60 16.23
C LEU A 339 4.76 -17.02 14.96
N ILE A 340 4.70 -15.71 14.79
CA ILE A 340 5.35 -15.01 13.66
C ILE A 340 6.86 -15.11 13.76
N SER A 341 7.46 -14.79 14.92
CA SER A 341 8.91 -14.89 15.15
C SER A 341 9.45 -16.28 14.79
N ASN A 342 8.77 -17.35 15.18
CA ASN A 342 9.18 -18.70 14.84
C ASN A 342 9.15 -18.99 13.34
N LYS A 343 8.22 -18.39 12.59
CA LYS A 343 8.16 -18.51 11.13
C LYS A 343 9.23 -17.72 10.40
N LEU A 344 9.66 -16.59 10.97
CA LEU A 344 10.72 -15.76 10.38
C LEU A 344 12.12 -16.37 10.55
N LYS A 345 12.30 -17.29 11.48
CA LYS A 345 13.57 -18.00 11.74
C LYS A 345 13.75 -19.28 10.91
N GLN A 346 12.69 -19.71 10.21
CA GLN A 346 12.72 -20.86 9.29
C GLN A 346 13.07 -20.44 7.87
#